data_47f9f2076103e53de27aa729782d69a7
#
_entry.id   47f9f2076103e53de27aa729782d69a7
#
_cell.length_a   1.000
_cell.length_b   1.000
_cell.length_c   1.000
_cell.angle_alpha   90.00
_cell.angle_beta   90.00
_cell.angle_gamma   90.00
#
_symmetry.space_group_name_H-M   'P 1'
#
loop_
_entity.id
_entity.type
_entity.pdbx_description
1 polymer ?
#
loop_
_entity_poly.entity_id
_entity_poly.type
_entity_poly.pdbx_seq_one_letter_code
_entity_poly.pdbx_strand_id
1 'polypeptide(L)'
;MRLLSCILVAATLALASPCAARTVTDHGGNTVVVPDAPQRILSLHDWTLTVMTRELEAPLVASVGRLAADGSTFIRGGSELYGLDFKQVELASIHGQPDLERIRALAPDLIVANIGDYGALREQLSTIAPTLMFDAENGRPPFELYRDYAGWIGRADKFAALDAAYRQRLDMALKKLPSAVTSGTYSAIIANGRDGSLTLLKEYGVLTKVLDDLGMERNTLTASVPAGQSRMTIGAELIGEVDADLIVTSYLPETGEDDRSIFSALGRIAPGYEAFLRAYDAKRILSFSRYEVYPPSFRGAYILLDKLEHLVD
;
A
#
# COMPACT_ATOMS: atom_id res chain seq x y z
N MET A 1 -20.33 60.24 45.82
CA MET A 1 -19.45 59.01 45.92
C MET A 1 -19.62 58.22 44.63
N ARG A 2 -18.64 58.29 43.73
CA ARG A 2 -18.64 57.52 42.46
C ARG A 2 -17.62 56.39 42.62
N LEU A 3 -18.10 55.13 42.61
CA LEU A 3 -17.29 53.94 42.62
C LEU A 3 -16.81 53.70 41.20
N LEU A 4 -15.49 53.74 40.98
CA LEU A 4 -14.82 53.26 39.77
C LEU A 4 -14.65 51.74 39.89
N SER A 5 -15.32 50.98 39.01
CA SER A 5 -15.07 49.57 38.84
C SER A 5 -13.90 49.37 37.82
N CYS A 6 -12.78 48.96 38.31
CA CYS A 6 -11.66 48.48 37.45
C CYS A 6 -11.97 47.09 36.94
N ILE A 7 -12.19 46.94 35.62
CA ILE A 7 -12.28 45.67 34.93
C ILE A 7 -10.84 45.22 34.62
N LEU A 8 -10.38 44.17 35.29
CA LEU A 8 -9.11 43.50 35.02
C LEU A 8 -9.29 42.55 33.85
N VAL A 9 -8.81 42.93 32.66
CA VAL A 9 -8.75 42.04 31.50
C VAL A 9 -7.53 41.13 31.65
N ALA A 10 -7.74 39.90 32.06
CA ALA A 10 -6.74 38.86 32.05
C ALA A 10 -6.45 38.41 30.61
N ALA A 11 -5.38 38.88 30.01
CA ALA A 11 -4.86 38.36 28.74
C ALA A 11 -4.28 36.96 28.97
N THR A 12 -4.99 35.90 28.56
CA THR A 12 -4.47 34.57 28.48
C THR A 12 -3.47 34.49 27.31
N LEU A 13 -2.17 34.59 27.62
CA LEU A 13 -1.12 34.19 26.68
C LEU A 13 -1.28 32.68 26.46
N ALA A 14 -1.76 32.27 25.29
CA ALA A 14 -1.63 30.93 24.81
C ALA A 14 -0.14 30.65 24.56
N LEU A 15 0.51 29.95 25.48
CA LEU A 15 1.85 29.43 25.31
C LEU A 15 1.76 28.41 24.15
N ALA A 16 2.19 28.80 22.96
CA ALA A 16 2.46 27.87 21.88
C ALA A 16 3.56 26.93 22.38
N SER A 17 3.19 25.69 22.75
CA SER A 17 4.15 24.66 23.06
C SER A 17 5.09 24.52 21.85
N PRO A 18 6.43 24.53 22.03
CA PRO A 18 7.33 24.27 20.93
C PRO A 18 6.90 22.93 20.29
N CYS A 19 6.63 22.93 19.01
CA CYS A 19 6.36 21.70 18.26
C CYS A 19 7.63 20.86 18.38
N ALA A 20 7.59 19.82 19.23
CA ALA A 20 8.71 18.90 19.34
C ALA A 20 8.94 18.26 17.97
N ALA A 21 10.20 18.12 17.60
CA ALA A 21 10.61 17.62 16.30
C ALA A 21 11.68 16.53 16.47
N ARG A 22 11.66 15.54 15.62
CA ARG A 22 12.65 14.45 15.59
C ARG A 22 13.30 14.35 14.22
N THR A 23 14.47 13.74 14.22
CA THR A 23 15.20 13.44 12.99
C THR A 23 14.93 12.00 12.59
N VAL A 24 14.57 11.78 11.31
CA VAL A 24 14.37 10.46 10.73
C VAL A 24 15.20 10.33 9.45
N THR A 25 15.58 9.10 9.09
CA THR A 25 16.18 8.79 7.79
C THR A 25 15.12 8.10 6.95
N ASP A 26 14.83 8.65 5.77
CA ASP A 26 13.85 8.09 4.83
C ASP A 26 14.46 6.97 3.95
N HIS A 27 13.65 6.34 3.11
CA HIS A 27 14.12 5.25 2.22
C HIS A 27 15.04 5.74 1.10
N GLY A 28 15.07 7.04 0.82
CA GLY A 28 16.05 7.66 -0.08
C GLY A 28 17.39 7.97 0.59
N GLY A 29 17.56 7.60 1.87
CA GLY A 29 18.76 7.89 2.65
C GLY A 29 18.85 9.35 3.12
N ASN A 30 17.77 10.12 3.02
CA ASN A 30 17.79 11.52 3.43
C ASN A 30 17.48 11.65 4.92
N THR A 31 18.26 12.47 5.61
CA THR A 31 18.00 12.85 6.99
C THR A 31 17.05 14.06 7.00
N VAL A 32 15.88 13.91 7.59
CA VAL A 32 14.79 14.90 7.59
C VAL A 32 14.35 15.18 9.03
N VAL A 33 14.24 16.47 9.38
CA VAL A 33 13.64 16.90 10.65
C VAL A 33 12.11 17.02 10.45
N VAL A 34 11.34 16.23 11.18
CA VAL A 34 9.89 16.17 11.07
C VAL A 34 9.22 16.50 12.40
N PRO A 35 7.98 17.03 12.40
CA PRO A 35 7.21 17.18 13.63
C PRO A 35 7.02 15.84 14.35
N ASP A 36 7.09 15.80 15.68
CA ASP A 36 6.79 14.57 16.45
C ASP A 36 5.37 14.07 16.25
N ALA A 37 4.44 14.99 16.07
CA ALA A 37 3.04 14.71 15.78
C ALA A 37 2.56 15.60 14.63
N PRO A 38 2.82 15.24 13.38
CA PRO A 38 2.32 15.98 12.22
C PRO A 38 0.81 16.16 12.28
N GLN A 39 0.32 17.37 11.99
CA GLN A 39 -1.11 17.69 12.01
C GLN A 39 -1.71 17.86 10.61
N ARG A 40 -0.86 17.98 9.59
CA ARG A 40 -1.28 18.23 8.21
C ARG A 40 -0.43 17.44 7.23
N ILE A 41 -0.68 16.13 7.16
CA ILE A 41 0.06 15.23 6.26
C ILE A 41 -0.55 15.31 4.86
N LEU A 42 0.30 15.58 3.86
CA LEU A 42 -0.04 15.51 2.46
C LEU A 42 0.64 14.29 1.83
N SER A 43 -0.15 13.42 1.21
CA SER A 43 0.34 12.20 0.57
C SER A 43 0.41 12.36 -0.95
N LEU A 44 1.58 12.10 -1.51
CA LEU A 44 1.81 12.03 -2.95
C LEU A 44 1.89 10.60 -3.48
N HIS A 45 1.18 9.68 -2.82
CA HIS A 45 1.00 8.32 -3.36
C HIS A 45 -0.33 7.73 -2.90
N ASP A 46 -1.34 7.83 -3.76
CA ASP A 46 -2.74 7.45 -3.52
C ASP A 46 -2.95 5.95 -3.26
N TRP A 47 -1.93 5.14 -3.51
CA TRP A 47 -2.01 3.70 -3.40
C TRP A 47 -1.52 3.17 -2.05
N THR A 48 -0.32 3.58 -1.58
CA THR A 48 0.27 3.08 -0.34
C THR A 48 0.22 4.11 0.78
N LEU A 49 0.86 5.28 0.60
CA LEU A 49 1.01 6.27 1.67
C LEU A 49 -0.32 6.84 2.15
N THR A 50 -1.26 7.10 1.23
CA THR A 50 -2.61 7.54 1.57
C THR A 50 -3.36 6.50 2.40
N VAL A 51 -3.28 5.22 2.00
CA VAL A 51 -3.88 4.09 2.72
C VAL A 51 -3.27 3.94 4.11
N MET A 52 -1.94 3.88 4.21
CA MET A 52 -1.23 3.73 5.49
C MET A 52 -1.49 4.91 6.42
N THR A 53 -1.49 6.15 5.91
CA THR A 53 -1.79 7.34 6.71
C THR A 53 -3.20 7.26 7.28
N ARG A 54 -4.17 6.86 6.46
CA ARG A 54 -5.58 6.70 6.88
C ARG A 54 -5.74 5.59 7.92
N GLU A 55 -5.11 4.43 7.70
CA GLU A 55 -5.17 3.28 8.61
C GLU A 55 -4.54 3.58 9.97
N LEU A 56 -3.46 4.35 10.00
CA LEU A 56 -2.81 4.83 11.21
C LEU A 56 -3.58 5.97 11.92
N GLU A 57 -4.75 6.36 11.40
CA GLU A 57 -5.54 7.48 11.95
C GLU A 57 -4.71 8.77 12.07
N ALA A 58 -3.75 8.96 11.17
CA ALA A 58 -2.96 10.17 11.12
C ALA A 58 -3.69 11.28 10.34
N PRO A 59 -3.42 12.57 10.62
CA PRO A 59 -4.14 13.71 10.04
C PRO A 59 -3.81 13.89 8.54
N LEU A 60 -4.40 13.05 7.68
CA LEU A 60 -4.31 13.18 6.23
C LEU A 60 -5.18 14.34 5.76
N VAL A 61 -4.58 15.42 5.28
CA VAL A 61 -5.32 16.59 4.78
C VAL A 61 -5.48 16.59 3.26
N ALA A 62 -4.55 15.98 2.54
CA ALA A 62 -4.60 15.92 1.08
C ALA A 62 -3.95 14.65 0.53
N SER A 63 -4.41 14.23 -0.64
CA SER A 63 -3.83 13.11 -1.40
C SER A 63 -3.70 13.48 -2.88
N VAL A 64 -2.71 12.91 -3.53
CA VAL A 64 -2.71 12.82 -4.99
C VAL A 64 -3.87 11.93 -5.41
N GLY A 65 -4.45 12.21 -6.57
CA GLY A 65 -5.55 11.42 -7.15
C GLY A 65 -5.28 10.95 -8.57
N ARG A 66 -6.23 10.23 -9.10
CA ARG A 66 -6.28 9.77 -10.49
C ARG A 66 -7.44 10.41 -11.21
N LEU A 67 -7.32 10.51 -12.52
CA LEU A 67 -8.40 10.95 -13.40
C LEU A 67 -9.05 9.71 -14.01
N ALA A 68 -10.35 9.57 -13.82
CA ALA A 68 -11.14 8.53 -14.47
C ALA A 68 -11.50 8.93 -15.91
N ALA A 69 -11.95 7.98 -16.72
CA ALA A 69 -12.31 8.20 -18.11
C ALA A 69 -13.46 9.23 -18.29
N ASP A 70 -14.33 9.36 -17.31
CA ASP A 70 -15.43 10.33 -17.27
C ASP A 70 -15.01 11.74 -16.77
N GLY A 71 -13.72 11.92 -16.49
CA GLY A 71 -13.17 13.17 -15.97
C GLY A 71 -13.29 13.36 -14.46
N SER A 72 -13.91 12.44 -13.73
CA SER A 72 -13.94 12.47 -12.28
C SER A 72 -12.58 12.12 -11.68
N THR A 73 -12.36 12.51 -10.43
CA THR A 73 -11.14 12.18 -9.70
C THR A 73 -11.41 11.14 -8.61
N PHE A 74 -10.46 10.23 -8.40
CA PHE A 74 -10.57 9.19 -7.40
C PHE A 74 -9.22 8.86 -6.74
N ILE A 75 -9.29 8.18 -5.58
CA ILE A 75 -8.13 7.69 -4.83
C ILE A 75 -8.17 6.16 -4.90
N ARG A 76 -7.17 5.50 -5.47
CA ARG A 76 -7.18 4.05 -5.72
C ARG A 76 -7.45 3.22 -4.46
N GLY A 77 -6.42 2.81 -3.73
CA GLY A 77 -6.58 1.97 -2.54
C GLY A 77 -7.34 2.63 -1.40
N GLY A 78 -7.24 3.96 -1.27
CA GLY A 78 -7.96 4.71 -0.24
C GLY A 78 -9.49 4.63 -0.42
N SER A 79 -9.99 4.69 -1.65
CA SER A 79 -11.42 4.54 -1.94
C SER A 79 -11.91 3.12 -1.67
N GLU A 80 -11.19 2.12 -2.17
CA GLU A 80 -11.57 0.71 -2.05
C GLU A 80 -11.58 0.25 -0.59
N LEU A 81 -10.50 0.54 0.15
CA LEU A 81 -10.32 0.04 1.51
C LEU A 81 -11.08 0.84 2.56
N TYR A 82 -11.26 2.17 2.35
CA TYR A 82 -11.76 3.07 3.40
C TYR A 82 -12.90 3.98 2.95
N GLY A 83 -13.37 3.87 1.70
CA GLY A 83 -14.35 4.78 1.15
C GLY A 83 -13.85 6.24 1.11
N LEU A 84 -12.53 6.43 1.05
CA LEU A 84 -11.91 7.75 1.06
C LEU A 84 -12.13 8.44 -0.28
N ASP A 85 -12.62 9.67 -0.26
CA ASP A 85 -12.83 10.49 -1.45
C ASP A 85 -12.36 11.95 -1.25
N PHE A 86 -12.41 12.74 -2.32
CA PHE A 86 -12.03 14.15 -2.31
C PHE A 86 -13.06 15.09 -1.70
N LYS A 87 -14.10 14.57 -1.02
CA LYS A 87 -14.95 15.33 -0.09
C LYS A 87 -14.41 15.27 1.34
N GLN A 88 -13.59 14.24 1.64
CA GLN A 88 -13.00 14.01 2.96
C GLN A 88 -11.58 14.55 3.07
N VAL A 89 -10.82 14.54 1.97
CA VAL A 89 -9.46 15.07 1.86
C VAL A 89 -9.31 15.92 0.62
N GLU A 90 -8.40 16.88 0.62
CA GLU A 90 -8.16 17.71 -0.55
C GLU A 90 -7.41 16.97 -1.66
N LEU A 91 -7.70 17.31 -2.93
CA LEU A 91 -6.89 16.86 -4.06
C LEU A 91 -5.61 17.68 -4.13
N ALA A 92 -4.46 17.06 -3.92
CA ALA A 92 -3.16 17.73 -4.00
C ALA A 92 -2.72 17.98 -5.45
N SER A 93 -2.85 16.96 -6.29
CA SER A 93 -2.54 16.99 -7.72
C SER A 93 -3.05 15.71 -8.39
N ILE A 94 -3.01 15.63 -9.70
CA ILE A 94 -3.21 14.39 -10.44
C ILE A 94 -1.85 13.66 -10.52
N HIS A 95 -1.86 12.35 -10.35
CA HIS A 95 -0.65 11.52 -10.45
C HIS A 95 0.05 11.74 -11.82
N GLY A 96 1.36 11.96 -11.77
CA GLY A 96 2.15 12.30 -12.94
C GLY A 96 2.07 13.78 -13.38
N GLN A 97 1.24 14.58 -12.71
CA GLN A 97 1.06 16.01 -12.99
C GLN A 97 1.14 16.82 -11.69
N PRO A 98 2.34 16.94 -11.07
CA PRO A 98 2.50 17.60 -9.78
C PRO A 98 2.18 19.09 -9.87
N ASP A 99 1.35 19.58 -8.96
CA ASP A 99 0.98 20.98 -8.80
C ASP A 99 1.60 21.55 -7.51
N LEU A 100 2.81 22.08 -7.61
CA LEU A 100 3.56 22.60 -6.46
C LEU A 100 2.88 23.84 -5.82
N GLU A 101 2.19 24.65 -6.61
CA GLU A 101 1.46 25.84 -6.09
C GLU A 101 0.27 25.39 -5.23
N ARG A 102 -0.50 24.42 -5.73
CA ARG A 102 -1.59 23.84 -4.96
C ARG A 102 -1.08 23.14 -3.69
N ILE A 103 -0.01 22.34 -3.81
CA ILE A 103 0.61 21.67 -2.65
C ILE A 103 1.01 22.71 -1.59
N ARG A 104 1.61 23.84 -2.00
CA ARG A 104 1.97 24.96 -1.09
C ARG A 104 0.73 25.60 -0.47
N ALA A 105 -0.32 25.83 -1.25
CA ALA A 105 -1.57 26.44 -0.77
C ALA A 105 -2.29 25.57 0.28
N LEU A 106 -2.11 24.25 0.23
CA LEU A 106 -2.64 23.31 1.21
C LEU A 106 -1.92 23.37 2.58
N ALA A 107 -0.80 24.09 2.66
CA ALA A 107 -0.01 24.32 3.87
C ALA A 107 0.21 23.05 4.71
N PRO A 108 0.79 21.97 4.14
CA PRO A 108 1.15 20.77 4.90
C PRO A 108 2.26 21.07 5.90
N ASP A 109 2.30 20.32 7.01
CA ASP A 109 3.44 20.30 7.93
C ASP A 109 4.35 19.08 7.72
N LEU A 110 3.89 18.12 6.88
CA LEU A 110 4.65 16.98 6.41
C LEU A 110 4.16 16.55 5.02
N ILE A 111 5.08 16.35 4.11
CA ILE A 111 4.83 15.72 2.81
C ILE A 111 5.42 14.31 2.83
N VAL A 112 4.65 13.34 2.37
CA VAL A 112 5.11 11.95 2.17
C VAL A 112 4.93 11.58 0.71
N ALA A 113 5.98 11.10 0.06
CA ALA A 113 6.01 10.88 -1.38
C ALA A 113 6.66 9.55 -1.76
N ASN A 114 6.18 8.92 -2.83
CA ASN A 114 6.84 7.74 -3.40
C ASN A 114 8.11 8.17 -4.14
N ILE A 115 9.21 7.48 -3.88
CA ILE A 115 10.52 7.84 -4.45
C ILE A 115 10.55 7.65 -5.98
N GLY A 116 9.88 6.60 -6.49
CA GLY A 116 9.82 6.33 -7.92
C GLY A 116 9.10 7.41 -8.72
N ASP A 117 8.06 8.02 -8.14
CA ASP A 117 7.25 9.03 -8.80
C ASP A 117 7.76 10.46 -8.57
N TYR A 118 8.27 10.75 -7.36
CA TYR A 118 8.55 12.12 -6.90
C TYR A 118 9.99 12.35 -6.45
N GLY A 119 10.88 11.36 -6.60
CA GLY A 119 12.29 11.50 -6.19
C GLY A 119 12.99 12.71 -6.82
N ALA A 120 12.75 12.97 -8.11
CA ALA A 120 13.30 14.13 -8.81
C ALA A 120 12.75 15.49 -8.33
N LEU A 121 11.61 15.50 -7.64
CA LEU A 121 10.98 16.72 -7.11
C LEU A 121 11.23 16.93 -5.62
N ARG A 122 11.98 16.03 -4.98
CA ARG A 122 12.21 16.06 -3.53
C ARG A 122 12.68 17.44 -3.03
N GLU A 123 13.67 18.03 -3.68
CA GLU A 123 14.21 19.33 -3.28
C GLU A 123 13.15 20.43 -3.34
N GLN A 124 12.35 20.46 -4.41
CA GLN A 124 11.28 21.44 -4.56
C GLN A 124 10.17 21.25 -3.53
N LEU A 125 9.76 20.01 -3.26
CA LEU A 125 8.80 19.69 -2.20
C LEU A 125 9.32 20.09 -0.82
N SER A 126 10.60 19.89 -0.55
CA SER A 126 11.24 20.25 0.71
C SER A 126 11.29 21.77 0.96
N THR A 127 11.10 22.62 -0.06
CA THR A 127 10.91 24.07 0.12
C THR A 127 9.52 24.43 0.63
N ILE A 128 8.56 23.48 0.59
CA ILE A 128 7.18 23.68 1.04
C ILE A 128 7.02 23.17 2.48
N ALA A 129 7.43 21.92 2.74
CA ALA A 129 7.40 21.28 4.04
C ALA A 129 8.44 20.16 4.14
N PRO A 130 8.79 19.67 5.34
CA PRO A 130 9.58 18.45 5.50
C PRO A 130 9.01 17.35 4.60
N THR A 131 9.87 16.73 3.78
CA THR A 131 9.45 15.75 2.79
C THR A 131 10.18 14.42 2.99
N LEU A 132 9.42 13.35 3.17
CA LEU A 132 9.90 11.99 3.33
C LEU A 132 9.67 11.18 2.05
N MET A 133 10.71 10.50 1.59
CA MET A 133 10.68 9.63 0.44
C MET A 133 10.48 8.17 0.85
N PHE A 134 9.39 7.57 0.42
CA PHE A 134 9.05 6.18 0.68
C PHE A 134 9.30 5.33 -0.57
N ASP A 135 9.98 4.19 -0.40
CA ASP A 135 10.18 3.22 -1.46
C ASP A 135 9.38 1.96 -1.15
N ALA A 136 8.30 1.76 -1.89
CA ALA A 136 7.42 0.61 -1.75
C ALA A 136 8.00 -0.67 -2.39
N GLU A 137 9.05 -0.55 -3.20
CA GLU A 137 9.54 -1.62 -4.07
C GLU A 137 11.02 -1.96 -3.87
N ASN A 138 11.59 -1.61 -2.70
CA ASN A 138 13.01 -1.85 -2.39
C ASN A 138 13.34 -3.32 -2.01
N GLY A 139 12.38 -4.23 -2.16
CA GLY A 139 12.57 -5.66 -1.90
C GLY A 139 12.56 -6.06 -0.41
N ARG A 140 12.21 -5.13 0.49
CA ARG A 140 11.98 -5.44 1.91
C ARG A 140 10.53 -5.88 2.15
N PRO A 141 10.28 -6.69 3.20
CA PRO A 141 8.92 -7.09 3.56
C PRO A 141 7.98 -5.88 3.77
N PRO A 142 6.77 -5.90 3.19
CA PRO A 142 5.87 -4.74 3.16
C PRO A 142 5.52 -4.17 4.54
N PHE A 143 5.35 -5.03 5.56
CA PHE A 143 5.03 -4.55 6.92
C PHE A 143 6.25 -3.99 7.67
N GLU A 144 7.47 -4.28 7.25
CA GLU A 144 8.65 -3.57 7.74
C GLU A 144 8.68 -2.14 7.22
N LEU A 145 8.41 -1.95 5.92
CA LEU A 145 8.29 -0.62 5.32
C LEU A 145 7.17 0.18 5.96
N TYR A 146 6.05 -0.46 6.26
CA TYR A 146 4.92 0.17 6.94
C TYR A 146 5.30 0.58 8.38
N ARG A 147 6.05 -0.25 9.10
CA ARG A 147 6.55 0.08 10.45
C ARG A 147 7.48 1.29 10.41
N ASP A 148 8.40 1.35 9.45
CA ASP A 148 9.28 2.50 9.27
C ASP A 148 8.45 3.78 9.05
N TYR A 149 7.50 3.72 8.14
CA TYR A 149 6.58 4.83 7.86
C TYR A 149 5.80 5.27 9.10
N ALA A 150 5.22 4.33 9.85
CA ALA A 150 4.50 4.63 11.08
C ALA A 150 5.39 5.32 12.12
N GLY A 151 6.65 4.88 12.22
CA GLY A 151 7.68 5.53 13.02
C GLY A 151 7.92 6.97 12.57
N TRP A 152 8.06 7.21 11.26
CA TRP A 152 8.32 8.54 10.71
C TRP A 152 7.22 9.57 11.01
N ILE A 153 5.96 9.13 11.01
CA ILE A 153 4.81 10.03 11.25
C ILE A 153 4.30 10.02 12.69
N GLY A 154 5.05 9.40 13.64
CA GLY A 154 4.68 9.37 15.06
C GLY A 154 3.48 8.49 15.38
N ARG A 155 3.32 7.37 14.66
CA ARG A 155 2.20 6.42 14.81
C ARG A 155 2.67 4.99 15.10
N ALA A 156 3.88 4.82 15.63
CA ALA A 156 4.44 3.50 15.93
C ALA A 156 3.54 2.65 16.85
N ASP A 157 2.94 3.27 17.88
CA ASP A 157 2.04 2.58 18.82
C ASP A 157 0.76 2.09 18.12
N LYS A 158 0.20 2.92 17.22
CA LYS A 158 -0.96 2.53 16.43
C LYS A 158 -0.64 1.36 15.50
N PHE A 159 0.52 1.40 14.83
CA PHE A 159 0.98 0.27 14.02
C PHE A 159 1.13 -1.00 14.87
N ALA A 160 1.75 -0.91 16.06
CA ALA A 160 1.93 -2.06 16.94
C ALA A 160 0.59 -2.69 17.37
N ALA A 161 -0.43 -1.85 17.65
CA ALA A 161 -1.77 -2.33 17.98
C ALA A 161 -2.44 -3.04 16.80
N LEU A 162 -2.30 -2.50 15.58
CA LEU A 162 -2.82 -3.12 14.35
C LEU A 162 -2.11 -4.43 14.04
N ASP A 163 -0.78 -4.49 14.16
CA ASP A 163 0.01 -5.71 13.96
C ASP A 163 -0.38 -6.81 14.98
N ALA A 164 -0.61 -6.46 16.23
CA ALA A 164 -1.07 -7.40 17.25
C ALA A 164 -2.46 -7.98 16.91
N ALA A 165 -3.40 -7.14 16.46
CA ALA A 165 -4.73 -7.58 16.03
C ALA A 165 -4.66 -8.46 14.77
N TYR A 166 -3.79 -8.13 13.82
CA TYR A 166 -3.54 -8.94 12.63
C TYR A 166 -3.02 -10.34 13.00
N ARG A 167 -2.04 -10.44 13.91
CA ARG A 167 -1.51 -11.74 14.37
C ARG A 167 -2.60 -12.61 15.01
N GLN A 168 -3.47 -12.02 15.82
CA GLN A 168 -4.61 -12.75 16.38
C GLN A 168 -5.58 -13.25 15.28
N ARG A 169 -5.85 -12.44 14.27
CA ARG A 169 -6.68 -12.84 13.12
C ARG A 169 -6.02 -13.95 12.30
N LEU A 170 -4.70 -13.87 12.11
CA LEU A 170 -3.91 -14.90 11.45
C LEU A 170 -3.98 -16.24 12.18
N ASP A 171 -3.80 -16.23 13.52
CA ASP A 171 -3.92 -17.43 14.37
C ASP A 171 -5.30 -18.08 14.28
N MET A 172 -6.35 -17.28 14.09
CA MET A 172 -7.71 -17.79 13.86
C MET A 172 -7.85 -18.41 12.48
N ALA A 173 -7.28 -17.80 11.46
CA ALA A 173 -7.31 -18.30 10.08
C ALA A 173 -6.55 -19.63 9.96
N LEU A 174 -5.37 -19.75 10.57
CA LEU A 174 -4.56 -20.97 10.56
C LEU A 174 -5.31 -22.20 11.12
N LYS A 175 -6.27 -22.01 12.02
CA LYS A 175 -7.09 -23.11 12.58
C LYS A 175 -8.21 -23.57 11.64
N LYS A 176 -8.57 -22.77 10.64
CA LYS A 176 -9.68 -23.04 9.71
C LYS A 176 -9.20 -23.46 8.34
N LEU A 177 -8.06 -22.92 7.90
CA LEU A 177 -7.54 -23.13 6.55
C LEU A 177 -6.98 -24.55 6.38
N PRO A 178 -7.16 -25.17 5.20
CA PRO A 178 -6.59 -26.47 4.88
C PRO A 178 -5.07 -26.40 4.79
N SER A 179 -4.42 -27.56 5.01
CA SER A 179 -2.97 -27.67 4.92
C SER A 179 -2.38 -27.21 3.56
N ALA A 180 -3.15 -27.37 2.48
CA ALA A 180 -2.73 -26.88 1.16
C ALA A 180 -2.56 -25.34 1.10
N VAL A 181 -3.13 -24.59 2.04
CA VAL A 181 -3.03 -23.12 2.14
C VAL A 181 -2.18 -22.70 3.33
N THR A 182 -1.75 -23.64 4.19
CA THR A 182 -0.94 -23.33 5.37
C THR A 182 0.44 -24.01 5.37
N SER A 183 0.71 -24.90 4.43
CA SER A 183 2.00 -25.60 4.29
C SER A 183 2.31 -25.99 2.84
N GLY A 184 1.54 -25.50 1.87
CA GLY A 184 1.79 -25.71 0.45
C GLY A 184 2.69 -24.63 -0.15
N THR A 185 2.89 -24.74 -1.46
CA THR A 185 3.64 -23.74 -2.24
C THR A 185 2.69 -22.71 -2.86
N TYR A 186 3.19 -21.49 -3.09
CA TYR A 186 2.45 -20.49 -3.85
C TYR A 186 3.31 -19.80 -4.90
N SER A 187 2.67 -19.34 -5.97
CA SER A 187 3.20 -18.38 -6.92
C SER A 187 2.36 -17.13 -6.95
N ALA A 188 3.00 -15.97 -6.85
CA ALA A 188 2.35 -14.69 -7.04
C ALA A 188 2.82 -14.09 -8.37
N ILE A 189 1.87 -13.88 -9.31
CA ILE A 189 2.18 -13.50 -10.69
C ILE A 189 1.25 -12.41 -11.21
N ILE A 190 1.72 -11.68 -12.22
CA ILE A 190 0.86 -10.92 -13.14
C ILE A 190 1.13 -11.45 -14.54
N ALA A 191 0.08 -11.94 -15.22
CA ALA A 191 0.16 -12.35 -16.61
C ALA A 191 -0.16 -11.16 -17.51
N ASN A 192 0.79 -10.76 -18.35
CA ASN A 192 0.63 -9.65 -19.28
C ASN A 192 0.33 -10.19 -20.69
N GLY A 193 -0.94 -10.31 -21.01
CA GLY A 193 -1.37 -10.80 -22.31
C GLY A 193 -1.10 -9.85 -23.49
N ARG A 194 -0.55 -8.65 -23.27
CA ARG A 194 -0.23 -7.69 -24.34
C ARG A 194 1.15 -7.92 -24.91
N ASP A 195 2.13 -8.19 -24.06
CA ASP A 195 3.54 -8.39 -24.44
C ASP A 195 4.01 -9.82 -24.29
N GLY A 196 3.15 -10.73 -23.83
CA GLY A 196 3.46 -12.15 -23.66
C GLY A 196 4.40 -12.43 -22.48
N SER A 197 4.44 -11.58 -21.46
CA SER A 197 5.31 -11.74 -20.32
C SER A 197 4.56 -12.15 -19.05
N LEU A 198 5.33 -12.69 -18.10
CA LEU A 198 4.90 -12.93 -16.73
C LEU A 198 5.73 -12.05 -15.79
N THR A 199 5.11 -11.44 -14.80
CA THR A 199 5.81 -10.79 -13.70
C THR A 199 5.65 -11.62 -12.44
N LEU A 200 6.77 -12.11 -11.91
CA LEU A 200 6.84 -12.76 -10.59
C LEU A 200 6.84 -11.69 -9.51
N LEU A 201 6.03 -11.90 -8.48
CA LEU A 201 5.86 -10.97 -7.36
C LEU A 201 6.44 -11.60 -6.10
N LYS A 202 7.57 -11.08 -5.59
CA LYS A 202 8.23 -11.58 -4.38
C LYS A 202 7.78 -10.82 -3.14
N GLU A 203 7.84 -9.48 -3.20
CA GLU A 203 7.40 -8.60 -2.14
C GLU A 203 6.30 -7.67 -2.70
N TYR A 204 5.05 -8.03 -2.51
CA TYR A 204 3.94 -7.34 -3.17
C TYR A 204 2.79 -7.08 -2.20
N GLY A 205 2.95 -6.03 -1.40
CA GLY A 205 1.93 -5.62 -0.43
C GLY A 205 1.48 -6.75 0.48
N VAL A 206 0.20 -6.83 0.73
CA VAL A 206 -0.35 -7.91 1.58
C VAL A 206 -0.55 -9.21 0.81
N LEU A 207 -0.53 -9.19 -0.53
CA LEU A 207 -0.75 -10.38 -1.34
C LEU A 207 0.28 -11.48 -1.03
N THR A 208 1.56 -11.14 -0.97
CA THR A 208 2.62 -12.10 -0.64
C THR A 208 2.82 -12.20 0.87
N LYS A 209 2.70 -11.08 1.61
CA LYS A 209 2.90 -11.04 3.06
C LYS A 209 1.99 -12.00 3.83
N VAL A 210 0.71 -12.05 3.49
CA VAL A 210 -0.26 -12.92 4.18
C VAL A 210 0.05 -14.40 3.90
N LEU A 211 0.42 -14.75 2.68
CA LEU A 211 0.75 -16.14 2.32
C LEU A 211 2.02 -16.62 3.05
N ASP A 212 3.04 -15.76 3.12
CA ASP A 212 4.25 -16.04 3.90
C ASP A 212 3.92 -16.25 5.39
N ASP A 213 3.06 -15.39 5.97
CA ASP A 213 2.66 -15.48 7.37
C ASP A 213 1.79 -16.72 7.66
N LEU A 214 1.05 -17.22 6.68
CA LEU A 214 0.34 -18.49 6.76
C LEU A 214 1.26 -19.70 6.70
N GLY A 215 2.56 -19.50 6.45
CA GLY A 215 3.57 -20.57 6.35
C GLY A 215 3.66 -21.23 4.98
N MET A 216 3.06 -20.64 3.95
CA MET A 216 3.23 -21.13 2.57
C MET A 216 4.64 -20.85 2.08
N GLU A 217 5.20 -21.76 1.31
CA GLU A 217 6.49 -21.61 0.67
C GLU A 217 6.34 -20.97 -0.72
N ARG A 218 7.19 -20.01 -1.02
CA ARG A 218 7.26 -19.46 -2.38
C ARG A 218 7.72 -20.53 -3.35
N ASN A 219 7.04 -20.67 -4.48
CA ASN A 219 7.52 -21.49 -5.60
C ASN A 219 8.95 -21.09 -5.96
N THR A 220 9.78 -22.07 -6.40
CA THR A 220 11.20 -21.90 -6.70
C THR A 220 11.47 -20.71 -7.61
N LEU A 221 10.65 -20.52 -8.63
CA LEU A 221 10.81 -19.42 -9.59
C LEU A 221 10.51 -18.06 -8.94
N THR A 222 9.43 -17.95 -8.15
CA THR A 222 9.13 -16.75 -7.38
C THR A 222 10.23 -16.46 -6.34
N ALA A 223 10.77 -17.49 -5.68
CA ALA A 223 11.86 -17.34 -4.74
C ALA A 223 13.18 -16.87 -5.40
N SER A 224 13.37 -17.14 -6.70
CA SER A 224 14.58 -16.76 -7.46
C SER A 224 14.66 -15.24 -7.77
N VAL A 225 13.61 -14.46 -7.54
CA VAL A 225 13.66 -13.00 -7.68
C VAL A 225 14.81 -12.46 -6.82
N PRO A 226 15.75 -11.67 -7.38
CA PRO A 226 16.96 -11.24 -6.67
C PRO A 226 16.67 -10.50 -5.37
N ALA A 227 17.61 -10.57 -4.43
CA ALA A 227 17.55 -9.75 -3.22
C ALA A 227 17.56 -8.26 -3.59
N GLY A 228 16.76 -7.45 -2.89
CA GLY A 228 16.62 -6.03 -3.18
C GLY A 228 15.62 -5.71 -4.32
N GLN A 229 15.00 -6.73 -4.91
CA GLN A 229 13.94 -6.57 -5.90
C GLN A 229 12.62 -7.14 -5.36
N SER A 230 11.53 -6.42 -5.58
CA SER A 230 10.19 -6.85 -5.20
C SER A 230 9.54 -7.76 -6.25
N ARG A 231 10.03 -7.72 -7.49
CA ARG A 231 9.45 -8.43 -8.64
C ARG A 231 10.49 -8.66 -9.75
N MET A 232 10.17 -9.59 -10.66
CA MET A 232 10.99 -9.87 -11.85
C MET A 232 10.08 -10.26 -13.02
N THR A 233 10.34 -9.71 -14.21
CA THR A 233 9.63 -10.11 -15.44
C THR A 233 10.38 -11.26 -16.12
N ILE A 234 9.62 -12.27 -16.56
CA ILE A 234 10.10 -13.45 -17.27
C ILE A 234 9.28 -13.68 -18.55
N GLY A 235 9.79 -14.50 -19.45
CA GLY A 235 9.06 -14.92 -20.65
C GLY A 235 7.92 -15.90 -20.34
N ALA A 236 6.94 -15.95 -21.21
CA ALA A 236 5.77 -16.84 -21.07
C ALA A 236 6.14 -18.33 -21.21
N GLU A 237 7.27 -18.67 -21.79
CA GLU A 237 7.78 -20.04 -21.92
C GLU A 237 8.02 -20.71 -20.55
N LEU A 238 8.19 -19.91 -19.48
CA LEU A 238 8.37 -20.40 -18.11
C LEU A 238 7.06 -20.61 -17.35
N ILE A 239 5.90 -20.50 -18.02
CA ILE A 239 4.60 -20.59 -17.34
C ILE A 239 4.39 -21.92 -16.61
N GLY A 240 4.90 -23.01 -17.11
CA GLY A 240 4.83 -24.30 -16.42
C GLY A 240 5.59 -24.33 -15.11
N GLU A 241 6.62 -23.50 -14.97
CA GLU A 241 7.44 -23.41 -13.77
C GLU A 241 6.83 -22.52 -12.68
N VAL A 242 5.77 -21.74 -13.01
CA VAL A 242 5.04 -20.98 -11.98
C VAL A 242 3.96 -21.82 -11.29
N ASP A 243 3.74 -23.09 -11.71
CA ASP A 243 2.73 -23.94 -11.09
C ASP A 243 3.06 -24.21 -9.62
N ALA A 244 2.05 -24.14 -8.78
CA ALA A 244 2.14 -24.24 -7.32
C ALA A 244 0.83 -24.81 -6.76
N ASP A 245 0.77 -25.03 -5.46
CA ASP A 245 -0.50 -25.43 -4.80
C ASP A 245 -1.53 -24.31 -4.81
N LEU A 246 -1.05 -23.05 -4.89
CA LEU A 246 -1.88 -21.85 -5.02
C LEU A 246 -1.18 -20.85 -5.97
N ILE A 247 -1.90 -20.36 -6.97
CA ILE A 247 -1.47 -19.21 -7.77
C ILE A 247 -2.30 -18.00 -7.39
N VAL A 248 -1.65 -16.90 -7.04
CA VAL A 248 -2.32 -15.64 -6.74
C VAL A 248 -1.91 -14.55 -7.72
N THR A 249 -2.84 -13.67 -8.03
CA THR A 249 -2.61 -12.52 -8.91
C THR A 249 -3.42 -11.32 -8.44
N SER A 250 -3.18 -10.17 -9.04
CA SER A 250 -4.02 -8.99 -8.86
C SER A 250 -4.43 -8.40 -10.20
N TYR A 251 -5.66 -7.92 -10.27
CA TYR A 251 -6.21 -7.18 -11.40
C TYR A 251 -6.32 -5.69 -11.09
N LEU A 252 -6.36 -4.86 -12.14
CA LEU A 252 -6.43 -3.41 -12.03
C LEU A 252 -7.82 -2.90 -12.47
N PRO A 253 -8.72 -2.57 -11.52
CA PRO A 253 -10.11 -2.20 -11.84
C PRO A 253 -10.22 -1.00 -12.80
N GLU A 254 -9.32 -0.02 -12.71
CA GLU A 254 -9.32 1.17 -13.57
C GLU A 254 -9.09 0.86 -15.06
N THR A 255 -8.58 -0.34 -15.39
CA THR A 255 -8.42 -0.81 -16.78
C THR A 255 -9.57 -1.68 -17.27
N GLY A 256 -10.62 -1.84 -16.45
CA GLY A 256 -11.74 -2.72 -16.73
C GLY A 256 -11.44 -4.19 -16.48
N GLU A 257 -10.36 -4.50 -15.78
CA GLU A 257 -10.03 -5.85 -15.35
C GLU A 257 -10.88 -6.27 -14.14
N ASP A 258 -11.09 -7.57 -14.01
CA ASP A 258 -11.81 -8.24 -12.92
C ASP A 258 -11.07 -9.51 -12.46
N ASP A 259 -11.66 -10.26 -11.55
CA ASP A 259 -11.11 -11.50 -10.99
C ASP A 259 -10.91 -12.62 -12.02
N ARG A 260 -11.54 -12.54 -13.21
CA ARG A 260 -11.42 -13.48 -14.33
C ARG A 260 -10.39 -13.08 -15.37
N SER A 261 -9.92 -11.87 -15.34
CA SER A 261 -9.00 -11.30 -16.35
C SER A 261 -7.70 -12.09 -16.46
N ILE A 262 -7.25 -12.74 -15.37
CA ILE A 262 -6.07 -13.62 -15.36
C ILE A 262 -6.24 -14.78 -16.37
N PHE A 263 -7.41 -15.41 -16.46
CA PHE A 263 -7.63 -16.55 -17.35
C PHE A 263 -7.53 -16.15 -18.81
N SER A 264 -8.06 -14.97 -19.15
CA SER A 264 -7.94 -14.40 -20.48
C SER A 264 -6.48 -14.04 -20.82
N ALA A 265 -5.70 -13.57 -19.85
CA ALA A 265 -4.28 -13.28 -20.04
C ALA A 265 -3.47 -14.56 -20.22
N LEU A 266 -3.69 -15.58 -19.37
CA LEU A 266 -3.05 -16.90 -19.47
C LEU A 266 -3.35 -17.57 -20.82
N GLY A 267 -4.62 -17.56 -21.29
CA GLY A 267 -5.00 -18.11 -22.59
C GLY A 267 -4.29 -17.44 -23.77
N ARG A 268 -3.95 -16.16 -23.66
CA ARG A 268 -3.19 -15.46 -24.71
C ARG A 268 -1.70 -15.79 -24.70
N ILE A 269 -1.07 -15.95 -23.53
CA ILE A 269 0.38 -16.16 -23.41
C ILE A 269 0.75 -17.64 -23.47
N ALA A 270 -0.14 -18.53 -23.06
CA ALA A 270 0.08 -19.98 -23.01
C ALA A 270 -1.21 -20.74 -23.34
N PRO A 271 -1.64 -20.81 -24.61
CA PRO A 271 -2.82 -21.57 -24.99
C PRO A 271 -2.75 -23.03 -24.49
N GLY A 272 -3.80 -23.51 -23.84
CA GLY A 272 -3.84 -24.84 -23.24
C GLY A 272 -3.23 -24.94 -21.84
N TYR A 273 -2.99 -23.82 -21.15
CA TYR A 273 -2.49 -23.77 -19.77
C TYR A 273 -3.35 -24.61 -18.81
N GLU A 274 -4.62 -24.78 -19.12
CA GLU A 274 -5.58 -25.57 -18.35
C GLU A 274 -5.16 -27.05 -18.24
N ALA A 275 -4.42 -27.55 -19.21
CA ALA A 275 -3.98 -28.95 -19.25
C ALA A 275 -2.75 -29.26 -18.40
N PHE A 276 -2.00 -28.23 -17.94
CA PHE A 276 -0.74 -28.47 -17.24
C PHE A 276 -0.55 -27.66 -15.94
N LEU A 277 -1.38 -26.66 -15.67
CA LEU A 277 -1.35 -25.97 -14.37
C LEU A 277 -2.25 -26.72 -13.38
N ARG A 278 -1.65 -27.39 -12.39
CA ARG A 278 -2.35 -28.11 -11.31
C ARG A 278 -3.27 -27.17 -10.50
N ALA A 279 -2.81 -25.94 -10.29
CA ALA A 279 -3.58 -24.91 -9.61
C ALA A 279 -4.91 -24.60 -10.34
N TYR A 280 -4.96 -24.72 -11.68
CA TYR A 280 -6.18 -24.53 -12.44
C TYR A 280 -7.18 -25.67 -12.17
N ASP A 281 -6.77 -26.93 -12.29
CA ASP A 281 -7.63 -28.08 -12.01
C ASP A 281 -8.16 -28.08 -10.59
N ALA A 282 -7.32 -27.66 -9.64
CA ALA A 282 -7.67 -27.55 -8.23
C ALA A 282 -8.55 -26.31 -7.92
N LYS A 283 -8.86 -25.44 -8.90
CA LYS A 283 -9.54 -24.16 -8.73
C LYS A 283 -8.83 -23.24 -7.73
N ARG A 284 -7.50 -23.28 -7.73
CA ARG A 284 -6.63 -22.51 -6.82
C ARG A 284 -5.83 -21.43 -7.55
N ILE A 285 -6.43 -20.81 -8.56
CA ILE A 285 -5.92 -19.56 -9.15
C ILE A 285 -6.83 -18.44 -8.66
N LEU A 286 -6.31 -17.57 -7.78
CA LEU A 286 -7.08 -16.52 -7.13
C LEU A 286 -6.63 -15.15 -7.60
N SER A 287 -7.60 -14.32 -7.88
CA SER A 287 -7.39 -12.95 -8.32
C SER A 287 -7.99 -11.96 -7.32
N PHE A 288 -7.29 -10.88 -7.05
CA PHE A 288 -7.66 -9.86 -6.06
C PHE A 288 -7.61 -8.47 -6.69
N SER A 289 -8.44 -7.54 -6.22
CA SER A 289 -8.27 -6.14 -6.59
C SER A 289 -6.89 -5.67 -6.15
N ARG A 290 -6.11 -5.10 -7.07
CA ARG A 290 -4.81 -4.53 -6.76
C ARG A 290 -4.92 -3.40 -5.74
N TYR A 291 -6.05 -2.72 -5.70
CA TYR A 291 -6.32 -1.67 -4.72
C TYR A 291 -6.41 -2.19 -3.29
N GLU A 292 -6.84 -3.44 -3.11
CA GLU A 292 -6.92 -4.09 -1.80
C GLU A 292 -5.58 -4.67 -1.35
N VAL A 293 -4.83 -5.29 -2.28
CA VAL A 293 -3.70 -6.17 -1.90
C VAL A 293 -2.31 -5.59 -2.14
N TYR A 294 -2.17 -4.55 -2.98
CA TYR A 294 -0.88 -3.89 -3.16
C TYR A 294 -0.49 -2.96 -1.99
N PRO A 295 -1.40 -2.19 -1.37
CA PRO A 295 -1.03 -1.45 -0.16
C PRO A 295 -0.61 -2.41 0.95
N PRO A 296 0.45 -2.11 1.71
CA PRO A 296 0.77 -2.85 2.92
C PRO A 296 -0.19 -2.47 4.06
N SER A 297 -1.46 -2.87 3.95
CA SER A 297 -2.52 -2.48 4.89
C SER A 297 -3.08 -3.70 5.63
N PHE A 298 -3.36 -3.55 6.91
CA PHE A 298 -3.98 -4.62 7.72
C PHE A 298 -5.40 -4.92 7.23
N ARG A 299 -6.14 -3.90 6.77
CA ARG A 299 -7.47 -4.11 6.20
C ARG A 299 -7.42 -4.96 4.93
N GLY A 300 -6.46 -4.70 4.04
CA GLY A 300 -6.23 -5.54 2.87
C GLY A 300 -5.85 -6.97 3.25
N ALA A 301 -5.04 -7.13 4.29
CA ALA A 301 -4.67 -8.45 4.82
C ALA A 301 -5.90 -9.23 5.34
N TYR A 302 -6.84 -8.57 6.02
CA TYR A 302 -8.09 -9.21 6.45
C TYR A 302 -8.97 -9.64 5.27
N ILE A 303 -9.10 -8.80 4.25
CA ILE A 303 -9.85 -9.15 3.02
C ILE A 303 -9.25 -10.40 2.36
N LEU A 304 -7.92 -10.47 2.29
CA LEU A 304 -7.23 -11.64 1.72
C LEU A 304 -7.47 -12.90 2.56
N LEU A 305 -7.35 -12.81 3.89
CA LEU A 305 -7.63 -13.93 4.81
C LEU A 305 -9.09 -14.41 4.67
N ASP A 306 -10.04 -13.49 4.60
CA ASP A 306 -11.46 -13.81 4.44
C ASP A 306 -11.71 -14.54 3.11
N LYS A 307 -11.11 -14.09 2.00
CA LYS A 307 -11.21 -14.78 0.69
C LYS A 307 -10.58 -16.18 0.74
N LEU A 308 -9.44 -16.35 1.42
CA LEU A 308 -8.82 -17.67 1.56
C LEU A 308 -9.66 -18.63 2.40
N GLU A 309 -10.33 -18.16 3.45
CA GLU A 309 -11.25 -19.00 4.26
C GLU A 309 -12.45 -19.49 3.44
N HIS A 310 -12.96 -18.71 2.47
CA HIS A 310 -14.06 -19.11 1.59
C HIS A 310 -13.66 -20.12 0.50
N LEU A 311 -12.38 -20.44 0.33
CA LEU A 311 -11.95 -21.54 -0.55
C LEU A 311 -12.21 -22.91 0.06
N VAL A 312 -12.57 -22.98 1.32
CA VAL A 312 -12.74 -24.22 2.10
C VAL A 312 -14.18 -24.67 2.12
N ASP A 313 -15.09 -23.78 1.80
CA ASP A 313 -16.53 -24.04 1.73
C ASP A 313 -16.93 -24.45 0.29
#